data_8816ce1292b4add0ef7d0fcdcfe2638f
#
_entry.id   8816ce1292b4add0ef7d0fcdcfe2638f
#
_cell.length_a   1.000
_cell.length_b   1.000
_cell.length_c   1.000
_cell.angle_alpha   90.00
_cell.angle_beta   90.00
_cell.angle_gamma   90.00
#
_symmetry.space_group_name_H-M   'P 1'
#
loop_
_entity.id
_entity.type
_entity.pdbx_description
1 polymer ?
#
loop_
_entity_poly.entity_id
_entity_poly.type
_entity_poly.pdbx_seq_one_letter_code
_entity_poly.pdbx_strand_id
1 'polypeptide(L)'
;MWASHGSTLSDELARVGHAVTADAPVAEAANNDLVLIDAPAPHIPAVITALEPHVRHGQMVLHTLLGEGVQILDPLEVRGAVVMAAHHIFDDFWVTAAADELGKATVNLLISEIGGTPVPVADEQRPTLMAAQRLRALEYEVRLDAYNLLRGVIPGIEVKAEDFIHGSERPYAYPEDAATLETIRSAFADPAARELYEGLEGRRRTRTGRPYPGTHEF
;
A
#
# COMPACT_ATOMS: atom_id res chain seq x y z
N MET A 1 15.41 16.25 -6.43
CA MET A 1 14.35 15.36 -6.94
C MET A 1 13.09 16.17 -7.18
N TRP A 2 12.43 15.98 -8.30
CA TRP A 2 11.09 16.51 -8.57
C TRP A 2 10.06 15.39 -8.29
N ALA A 3 8.94 15.73 -7.66
CA ALA A 3 7.85 14.80 -7.41
C ALA A 3 6.51 15.37 -7.91
N SER A 4 5.70 14.54 -8.56
CA SER A 4 4.37 14.95 -9.07
C SER A 4 3.42 15.36 -7.95
N HIS A 5 3.52 14.66 -6.80
CA HIS A 5 2.86 14.96 -5.53
C HIS A 5 3.78 14.59 -4.37
N GLY A 6 3.51 15.14 -3.18
CA GLY A 6 4.11 14.66 -1.95
C GLY A 6 3.63 13.22 -1.64
N SER A 7 4.55 12.33 -1.31
CA SER A 7 4.27 10.92 -1.04
C SER A 7 5.14 10.39 0.08
N THR A 8 4.78 9.22 0.62
CA THR A 8 5.60 8.53 1.62
C THR A 8 7.07 8.40 1.16
N LEU A 9 7.30 8.02 -0.11
CA LEU A 9 8.67 7.89 -0.62
C LEU A 9 9.39 9.23 -0.72
N SER A 10 8.71 10.29 -1.19
CA SER A 10 9.30 11.63 -1.26
C SER A 10 9.67 12.18 0.12
N ASP A 11 8.81 11.95 1.11
CA ASP A 11 9.03 12.39 2.49
C ASP A 11 10.19 11.63 3.15
N GLU A 12 10.28 10.32 2.95
CA GLU A 12 11.38 9.50 3.45
C GLU A 12 12.72 9.88 2.81
N LEU A 13 12.74 10.13 1.49
CA LEU A 13 13.94 10.60 0.80
C LEU A 13 14.37 12.00 1.28
N ALA A 14 13.42 12.91 1.52
CA ALA A 14 13.73 14.20 2.13
C ALA A 14 14.31 14.06 3.54
N ARG A 15 13.81 13.13 4.34
CA ARG A 15 14.29 12.84 5.70
C ARG A 15 15.75 12.38 5.72
N VAL A 16 16.20 11.63 4.72
CA VAL A 16 17.60 11.18 4.61
C VAL A 16 18.50 12.18 3.86
N GLY A 17 17.99 13.36 3.47
CA GLY A 17 18.79 14.48 3.01
C GLY A 17 18.69 14.79 1.51
N HIS A 18 17.80 14.14 0.77
CA HIS A 18 17.54 14.51 -0.62
C HIS A 18 16.77 15.83 -0.70
N ALA A 19 17.19 16.72 -1.62
CA ALA A 19 16.44 17.93 -1.94
C ALA A 19 15.20 17.56 -2.77
N VAL A 20 14.01 17.71 -2.21
CA VAL A 20 12.73 17.34 -2.83
C VAL A 20 11.93 18.59 -3.18
N THR A 21 11.44 18.69 -4.41
CA THR A 21 10.49 19.70 -4.87
C THR A 21 9.23 19.00 -5.34
N ALA A 22 8.18 19.02 -4.53
CA ALA A 22 6.89 18.44 -4.87
C ALA A 22 5.94 19.50 -5.44
N ASP A 23 4.96 19.06 -6.24
CA ASP A 23 3.89 19.88 -6.80
C ASP A 23 4.37 21.09 -7.65
N ALA A 24 5.62 21.03 -8.13
CA ALA A 24 6.17 22.07 -8.98
C ALA A 24 5.78 21.86 -10.46
N PRO A 25 5.85 22.91 -11.31
CA PRO A 25 5.59 22.78 -12.74
C PRO A 25 6.42 21.65 -13.37
N VAL A 26 5.81 20.87 -14.27
CA VAL A 26 6.43 19.71 -14.92
C VAL A 26 7.74 20.08 -15.64
N ALA A 27 7.83 21.30 -16.19
CA ALA A 27 9.06 21.77 -16.83
C ALA A 27 10.28 21.80 -15.89
N GLU A 28 10.09 21.92 -14.59
CA GLU A 28 11.16 21.88 -13.61
C GLU A 28 11.74 20.48 -13.39
N ALA A 29 11.01 19.43 -13.81
CA ALA A 29 11.51 18.06 -13.78
C ALA A 29 12.85 17.92 -14.53
N ALA A 30 13.04 18.68 -15.62
CA ALA A 30 14.27 18.69 -16.41
C ALA A 30 15.53 19.07 -15.59
N ASN A 31 15.39 19.81 -14.50
CA ASN A 31 16.49 20.29 -13.66
C ASN A 31 16.86 19.34 -12.52
N ASN A 32 16.18 18.21 -12.42
CA ASN A 32 16.35 17.26 -11.32
C ASN A 32 16.96 15.94 -11.83
N ASP A 33 17.75 15.26 -10.99
CA ASP A 33 18.35 13.98 -11.34
C ASP A 33 17.35 12.82 -11.25
N LEU A 34 16.39 12.91 -10.32
CA LEU A 34 15.32 11.96 -10.13
C LEU A 34 13.96 12.63 -10.29
N VAL A 35 13.10 12.03 -11.09
CA VAL A 35 11.67 12.36 -11.24
C VAL A 35 10.86 11.25 -10.58
N LEU A 36 10.07 11.60 -9.57
CA LEU A 36 9.15 10.69 -8.88
C LEU A 36 7.71 10.94 -9.35
N ILE A 37 7.09 9.92 -9.92
CA ILE A 37 5.70 9.96 -10.36
C ILE A 37 4.86 9.23 -9.32
N ASP A 38 4.18 9.99 -8.46
CA ASP A 38 3.18 9.51 -7.52
C ASP A 38 1.84 10.13 -7.86
N ALA A 39 0.98 9.37 -8.52
CA ALA A 39 -0.34 9.80 -8.94
C ALA A 39 -1.28 8.60 -9.01
N PRO A 40 -2.60 8.80 -8.88
CA PRO A 40 -3.58 7.73 -9.12
C PRO A 40 -3.42 7.15 -10.53
N ALA A 41 -3.58 5.82 -10.67
CA ALA A 41 -3.37 5.09 -11.92
C ALA A 41 -4.03 5.74 -13.17
N PRO A 42 -5.28 6.25 -13.11
CA PRO A 42 -5.90 6.91 -14.26
C PRO A 42 -5.19 8.19 -14.72
N HIS A 43 -4.40 8.84 -13.87
CA HIS A 43 -3.72 10.11 -14.19
C HIS A 43 -2.29 9.90 -14.71
N ILE A 44 -1.69 8.74 -14.50
CA ILE A 44 -0.30 8.47 -14.89
C ILE A 44 -0.03 8.70 -16.38
N PRO A 45 -0.88 8.26 -17.33
CA PRO A 45 -0.62 8.51 -18.74
C PRO A 45 -0.53 10.01 -19.07
N ALA A 46 -1.34 10.85 -18.44
CA ALA A 46 -1.30 12.29 -18.63
C ALA A 46 -0.01 12.91 -18.05
N VAL A 47 0.44 12.43 -16.89
CA VAL A 47 1.70 12.87 -16.26
C VAL A 47 2.90 12.48 -17.14
N ILE A 48 2.94 11.24 -17.65
CA ILE A 48 3.99 10.76 -18.55
C ILE A 48 4.04 11.61 -19.82
N THR A 49 2.89 11.85 -20.46
CA THR A 49 2.80 12.69 -21.67
C THR A 49 3.32 14.10 -21.41
N ALA A 50 3.01 14.68 -20.24
CA ALA A 50 3.47 16.00 -19.87
C ALA A 50 4.99 16.03 -19.58
N LEU A 51 5.55 14.96 -19.01
CA LEU A 51 6.98 14.83 -18.70
C LEU A 51 7.84 14.56 -19.95
N GLU A 52 7.32 13.88 -20.95
CA GLU A 52 8.06 13.40 -22.13
C GLU A 52 8.92 14.52 -22.82
N PRO A 53 8.44 15.77 -23.01
CA PRO A 53 9.27 16.84 -23.59
C PRO A 53 10.41 17.32 -22.68
N HIS A 54 10.36 17.02 -21.40
CA HIS A 54 11.26 17.57 -20.38
C HIS A 54 12.28 16.56 -19.85
N VAL A 55 12.06 15.26 -20.10
CA VAL A 55 12.97 14.20 -19.64
C VAL A 55 14.27 14.22 -20.44
N ARG A 56 15.39 14.09 -19.73
CA ARG A 56 16.76 14.06 -20.27
C ARG A 56 17.27 12.62 -20.37
N HIS A 57 18.16 12.40 -21.32
CA HIS A 57 18.91 11.14 -21.40
C HIS A 57 19.68 10.88 -20.09
N GLY A 58 19.58 9.67 -19.56
CA GLY A 58 20.19 9.26 -18.28
C GLY A 58 19.48 9.77 -17.04
N GLN A 59 18.39 10.52 -17.17
CA GLN A 59 17.61 10.97 -16.03
C GLN A 59 16.85 9.79 -15.41
N MET A 60 16.85 9.70 -14.09
CA MET A 60 16.15 8.66 -13.35
C MET A 60 14.65 9.02 -13.24
N VAL A 61 13.79 8.06 -13.57
CA VAL A 61 12.32 8.22 -13.42
C VAL A 61 11.79 7.02 -12.65
N LEU A 62 11.04 7.26 -11.59
CA LEU A 62 10.48 6.26 -10.71
C LEU A 62 8.98 6.50 -10.53
N HIS A 63 8.16 5.44 -10.61
CA HIS A 63 6.75 5.52 -10.22
C HIS A 63 6.44 4.65 -9.00
N THR A 64 5.34 4.97 -8.30
CA THR A 64 4.93 4.27 -7.07
C THR A 64 3.70 3.37 -7.23
N LEU A 65 3.21 3.13 -8.45
CA LEU A 65 2.06 2.26 -8.67
C LEU A 65 2.39 0.79 -8.40
N LEU A 66 1.61 0.15 -7.54
CA LEU A 66 1.76 -1.29 -7.29
C LEU A 66 1.30 -2.13 -8.48
N GLY A 67 0.20 -1.74 -9.13
CA GLY A 67 -0.43 -2.53 -10.19
C GLY A 67 0.27 -2.51 -11.53
N GLU A 68 1.21 -1.58 -11.72
CA GLU A 68 1.90 -1.36 -12.99
C GLU A 68 3.38 -1.72 -12.88
N GLY A 69 3.92 -2.36 -13.93
CA GLY A 69 5.35 -2.55 -14.12
C GLY A 69 6.04 -1.30 -14.64
N VAL A 70 7.35 -1.39 -14.85
CA VAL A 70 8.14 -0.28 -15.41
C VAL A 70 7.72 0.09 -16.83
N GLN A 71 7.05 -0.81 -17.57
CA GLN A 71 6.62 -0.63 -18.95
C GLN A 71 5.67 0.55 -19.12
N ILE A 72 4.95 0.97 -18.09
CA ILE A 72 4.15 2.20 -18.13
C ILE A 72 5.01 3.44 -18.44
N LEU A 73 6.34 3.37 -18.15
CA LEU A 73 7.31 4.43 -18.42
C LEU A 73 8.04 4.29 -19.75
N ASP A 74 7.68 3.32 -20.63
CA ASP A 74 8.31 3.12 -21.94
C ASP A 74 8.47 4.42 -22.75
N PRO A 75 7.49 5.36 -22.78
CA PRO A 75 7.66 6.61 -23.52
C PRO A 75 8.86 7.45 -23.02
N LEU A 76 9.17 7.37 -21.71
CA LEU A 76 10.30 8.09 -21.12
C LEU A 76 11.60 7.30 -21.29
N GLU A 77 11.54 5.96 -21.24
CA GLU A 77 12.68 5.09 -21.53
C GLU A 77 13.20 5.28 -22.97
N VAL A 78 12.30 5.39 -23.96
CA VAL A 78 12.66 5.71 -25.35
C VAL A 78 13.40 7.05 -25.48
N ARG A 79 13.16 8.00 -24.56
CA ARG A 79 13.93 9.25 -24.46
C ARG A 79 15.28 9.06 -23.77
N GLY A 80 15.59 7.86 -23.34
CA GLY A 80 16.85 7.52 -22.68
C GLY A 80 16.83 7.70 -21.15
N ALA A 81 15.65 7.79 -20.52
CA ALA A 81 15.53 7.76 -19.09
C ALA A 81 15.85 6.37 -18.51
N VAL A 82 16.35 6.33 -17.28
CA VAL A 82 16.49 5.12 -16.46
C VAL A 82 15.19 4.93 -15.68
N VAL A 83 14.37 3.94 -16.05
CA VAL A 83 13.02 3.78 -15.52
C VAL A 83 12.93 2.72 -14.44
N MET A 84 12.21 3.05 -13.37
CA MET A 84 12.13 2.26 -12.16
C MET A 84 10.72 2.31 -11.56
N ALA A 85 10.41 1.33 -10.72
CA ALA A 85 9.21 1.30 -9.89
C ALA A 85 9.57 0.91 -8.44
N ALA A 86 8.93 1.55 -7.47
CA ALA A 86 9.02 1.17 -6.06
C ALA A 86 7.69 1.44 -5.36
N HIS A 87 7.18 0.46 -4.62
CA HIS A 87 5.93 0.60 -3.87
C HIS A 87 6.10 0.03 -2.46
N HIS A 88 5.74 0.82 -1.45
CA HIS A 88 5.74 0.37 -0.06
C HIS A 88 4.62 -0.66 0.18
N ILE A 89 4.97 -1.80 0.72
CA ILE A 89 4.00 -2.86 1.01
C ILE A 89 3.60 -2.84 2.48
N PHE A 90 4.56 -2.96 3.35
CA PHE A 90 4.32 -2.99 4.79
C PHE A 90 5.67 -3.00 5.54
N ASP A 91 5.72 -2.41 6.75
CA ASP A 91 6.93 -2.32 7.57
C ASP A 91 8.09 -1.69 6.77
N ASP A 92 9.21 -2.37 6.60
CA ASP A 92 10.33 -1.92 5.77
C ASP A 92 10.32 -2.49 4.34
N PHE A 93 9.35 -3.34 3.96
CA PHE A 93 9.33 -3.99 2.66
C PHE A 93 8.81 -3.09 1.54
N TRP A 94 9.65 -2.96 0.49
CA TRP A 94 9.33 -2.25 -0.74
C TRP A 94 9.46 -3.18 -1.94
N VAL A 95 8.41 -3.35 -2.73
CA VAL A 95 8.53 -4.05 -4.02
C VAL A 95 9.15 -3.12 -5.04
N THR A 96 10.14 -3.63 -5.78
CA THR A 96 10.90 -2.87 -6.76
C THR A 96 10.89 -3.54 -8.13
N ALA A 97 11.01 -2.74 -9.18
CA ALA A 97 11.28 -3.20 -10.54
C ALA A 97 12.11 -2.15 -11.30
N ALA A 98 12.81 -2.56 -12.33
CA ALA A 98 13.55 -1.68 -13.23
C ALA A 98 13.69 -2.33 -14.61
N ALA A 99 13.86 -1.51 -15.65
CA ALA A 99 14.04 -2.02 -17.01
C ALA A 99 15.45 -2.57 -17.26
N ASP A 100 16.47 -2.04 -16.54
CA ASP A 100 17.87 -2.43 -16.71
C ASP A 100 18.60 -2.59 -15.37
N GLU A 101 19.85 -3.05 -15.41
CA GLU A 101 20.69 -3.26 -14.22
C GLU A 101 21.07 -1.94 -13.50
N LEU A 102 21.18 -0.83 -14.23
CA LEU A 102 21.46 0.47 -13.64
C LEU A 102 20.27 0.94 -12.80
N GLY A 103 19.05 0.88 -13.36
CA GLY A 103 17.81 1.18 -12.66
C GLY A 103 17.62 0.28 -11.44
N LYS A 104 17.88 -1.03 -11.57
CA LYS A 104 17.80 -1.97 -10.47
C LYS A 104 18.76 -1.63 -9.33
N ALA A 105 20.01 -1.33 -9.64
CA ALA A 105 20.99 -0.93 -8.64
C ALA A 105 20.54 0.39 -7.95
N THR A 106 20.05 1.35 -8.75
CA THR A 106 19.62 2.65 -8.27
C THR A 106 18.39 2.56 -7.36
N VAL A 107 17.34 1.85 -7.77
CA VAL A 107 16.13 1.75 -6.94
C VAL A 107 16.42 1.00 -5.64
N ASN A 108 17.25 -0.05 -5.68
CA ASN A 108 17.64 -0.77 -4.47
C ASN A 108 18.45 0.13 -3.51
N LEU A 109 19.34 0.97 -4.04
CA LEU A 109 20.09 1.93 -3.22
C LEU A 109 19.16 2.95 -2.58
N LEU A 110 18.26 3.59 -3.35
CA LEU A 110 17.30 4.58 -2.85
C LEU A 110 16.44 4.02 -1.72
N ILE A 111 15.93 2.80 -1.89
CA ILE A 111 15.12 2.14 -0.86
C ILE A 111 15.96 1.80 0.37
N SER A 112 17.19 1.34 0.20
CA SER A 112 18.09 1.04 1.32
C SER A 112 18.49 2.29 2.11
N GLU A 113 18.65 3.46 1.45
CA GLU A 113 18.98 4.74 2.10
C GLU A 113 17.88 5.18 3.07
N ILE A 114 16.62 4.91 2.77
CA ILE A 114 15.50 5.22 3.67
C ILE A 114 15.29 4.14 4.75
N GLY A 115 16.14 3.12 4.81
CA GLY A 115 16.04 1.99 5.73
C GLY A 115 15.07 0.89 5.27
N GLY A 116 14.61 0.95 4.02
CA GLY A 116 13.72 -0.05 3.44
C GLY A 116 14.46 -1.29 2.90
N THR A 117 13.73 -2.38 2.80
CA THR A 117 14.18 -3.65 2.22
C THR A 117 13.62 -3.79 0.80
N PRO A 118 14.44 -3.60 -0.26
CA PRO A 118 13.98 -3.73 -1.65
C PRO A 118 13.77 -5.20 -2.03
N VAL A 119 12.58 -5.52 -2.56
CA VAL A 119 12.21 -6.86 -3.02
C VAL A 119 11.86 -6.79 -4.51
N PRO A 120 12.70 -7.31 -5.41
CA PRO A 120 12.38 -7.38 -6.83
C PRO A 120 11.14 -8.26 -7.07
N VAL A 121 10.19 -7.78 -7.87
CA VAL A 121 8.93 -8.47 -8.15
C VAL A 121 8.67 -8.48 -9.65
N ALA A 122 8.33 -9.65 -10.17
CA ALA A 122 7.86 -9.79 -11.55
C ALA A 122 6.41 -9.31 -11.72
N ASP A 123 6.04 -8.87 -12.91
CA ASP A 123 4.72 -8.29 -13.17
C ASP A 123 3.58 -9.27 -12.94
N GLU A 124 3.80 -10.58 -13.16
CA GLU A 124 2.83 -11.64 -12.90
C GLU A 124 2.46 -11.77 -11.41
N GLN A 125 3.29 -11.26 -10.51
CA GLN A 125 3.08 -11.30 -9.05
C GLN A 125 2.30 -10.08 -8.55
N ARG A 126 2.24 -8.98 -9.31
CA ARG A 126 1.58 -7.72 -8.91
C ARG A 126 0.10 -7.88 -8.57
N PRO A 127 -0.73 -8.64 -9.33
CA PRO A 127 -2.12 -8.86 -8.95
C PRO A 127 -2.29 -9.49 -7.55
N THR A 128 -1.38 -10.40 -7.17
CA THR A 128 -1.39 -11.01 -5.84
C THR A 128 -1.07 -10.00 -4.73
N LEU A 129 -0.09 -9.12 -4.97
CA LEU A 129 0.25 -8.03 -4.05
C LEU A 129 -0.89 -7.02 -3.91
N MET A 130 -1.52 -6.64 -5.03
CA MET A 130 -2.70 -5.76 -5.02
C MET A 130 -3.84 -6.38 -4.22
N ALA A 131 -4.12 -7.67 -4.40
CA ALA A 131 -5.15 -8.38 -3.63
C ALA A 131 -4.82 -8.39 -2.13
N ALA A 132 -3.55 -8.61 -1.76
CA ALA A 132 -3.11 -8.58 -0.37
C ALA A 132 -3.28 -7.19 0.25
N GLN A 133 -2.86 -6.13 -0.46
CA GLN A 133 -3.05 -4.74 0.01
C GLN A 133 -4.53 -4.37 0.11
N ARG A 134 -5.35 -4.81 -0.85
CA ARG A 134 -6.80 -4.58 -0.78
C ARG A 134 -7.44 -5.26 0.43
N LEU A 135 -7.05 -6.49 0.73
CA LEU A 135 -7.55 -7.20 1.92
C LEU A 135 -7.12 -6.50 3.22
N ARG A 136 -5.90 -5.95 3.28
CA ARG A 136 -5.45 -5.15 4.43
C ARG A 136 -6.26 -3.86 4.58
N ALA A 137 -6.54 -3.17 3.47
CA ALA A 137 -7.38 -1.98 3.50
C ALA A 137 -8.81 -2.26 3.98
N LEU A 138 -9.36 -3.46 3.68
CA LEU A 138 -10.67 -3.87 4.16
C LEU A 138 -10.71 -4.24 5.66
N GLU A 139 -9.57 -4.45 6.31
CA GLU A 139 -9.50 -4.63 7.77
C GLU A 139 -10.06 -3.40 8.52
N TYR A 140 -9.80 -2.21 7.99
CA TYR A 140 -10.35 -0.97 8.54
C TYR A 140 -11.89 -0.99 8.57
N GLU A 141 -12.55 -1.42 7.49
CA GLU A 141 -14.00 -1.51 7.40
C GLU A 141 -14.57 -2.46 8.45
N VAL A 142 -13.92 -3.61 8.66
CA VAL A 142 -14.33 -4.58 9.69
C VAL A 142 -14.23 -3.97 11.10
N ARG A 143 -13.16 -3.21 11.37
CA ARG A 143 -12.99 -2.51 12.65
C ARG A 143 -14.01 -1.40 12.84
N LEU A 144 -14.32 -0.68 11.77
CA LEU A 144 -15.34 0.38 11.79
C LEU A 144 -16.73 -0.18 12.08
N ASP A 145 -17.11 -1.31 11.47
CA ASP A 145 -18.37 -2.01 11.75
C ASP A 145 -18.44 -2.47 13.21
N ALA A 146 -17.36 -3.07 13.72
CA ALA A 146 -17.27 -3.47 15.13
C ALA A 146 -17.39 -2.27 16.08
N TYR A 147 -16.74 -1.14 15.76
CA TYR A 147 -16.86 0.09 16.54
C TYR A 147 -18.30 0.62 16.53
N ASN A 148 -18.98 0.61 15.39
CA ASN A 148 -20.36 1.08 15.28
C ASN A 148 -21.34 0.25 16.13
N LEU A 149 -21.13 -1.07 16.22
CA LEU A 149 -21.90 -1.92 17.13
C LEU A 149 -21.68 -1.52 18.60
N LEU A 150 -20.42 -1.33 19.01
CA LEU A 150 -20.07 -0.92 20.38
C LEU A 150 -20.62 0.46 20.73
N ARG A 151 -20.55 1.43 19.80
CA ARG A 151 -21.06 2.78 19.97
C ARG A 151 -22.56 2.79 20.24
N GLY A 152 -23.31 1.84 19.70
CA GLY A 152 -24.74 1.68 19.98
C GLY A 152 -25.07 1.21 21.40
N VAL A 153 -24.08 0.70 22.15
CA VAL A 153 -24.29 0.04 23.45
C VAL A 153 -23.50 0.71 24.58
N ILE A 154 -22.29 1.22 24.28
CA ILE A 154 -21.37 1.78 25.28
C ILE A 154 -21.35 3.32 25.19
N PRO A 155 -22.00 4.03 26.12
CA PRO A 155 -21.97 5.50 26.13
C PRO A 155 -20.53 6.03 26.33
N GLY A 156 -20.17 7.05 25.55
CA GLY A 156 -18.87 7.72 25.68
C GLY A 156 -17.68 6.99 25.05
N ILE A 157 -17.92 5.89 24.31
CA ILE A 157 -16.85 5.16 23.61
C ILE A 157 -16.17 6.00 22.53
N GLU A 158 -16.80 7.11 22.10
CA GLU A 158 -16.28 8.01 21.05
C GLU A 158 -14.89 8.55 21.38
N VAL A 159 -14.55 8.74 22.65
CA VAL A 159 -13.22 9.21 23.07
C VAL A 159 -12.12 8.18 22.83
N LYS A 160 -12.48 6.94 22.51
CA LYS A 160 -11.58 5.80 22.20
C LYS A 160 -11.66 5.34 20.75
N ALA A 161 -12.35 6.08 19.89
CA ALA A 161 -12.54 5.69 18.48
C ALA A 161 -11.20 5.43 17.77
N GLU A 162 -10.24 6.36 17.89
CA GLU A 162 -8.91 6.25 17.30
C GLU A 162 -8.15 5.01 17.79
N ASP A 163 -8.12 4.80 19.12
CA ASP A 163 -7.46 3.65 19.74
C ASP A 163 -8.08 2.34 19.28
N PHE A 164 -9.41 2.29 19.15
CA PHE A 164 -10.12 1.09 18.72
C PHE A 164 -9.89 0.77 17.24
N ILE A 165 -10.01 1.78 16.37
CA ILE A 165 -9.95 1.58 14.92
C ILE A 165 -8.51 1.36 14.46
N HIS A 166 -7.55 2.12 14.99
CA HIS A 166 -6.14 2.09 14.56
C HIS A 166 -5.21 1.33 15.51
N GLY A 167 -5.71 0.90 16.67
CA GLY A 167 -4.93 0.14 17.66
C GLY A 167 -4.52 -1.24 17.16
N SER A 168 -3.46 -1.77 17.75
CA SER A 168 -2.92 -3.11 17.45
C SER A 168 -3.53 -4.22 18.29
N GLU A 169 -4.47 -3.90 19.17
CA GLU A 169 -5.13 -4.88 20.04
C GLU A 169 -5.87 -5.93 19.20
N ARG A 170 -5.64 -7.20 19.53
CA ARG A 170 -6.35 -8.34 18.93
C ARG A 170 -7.28 -8.92 19.99
N PRO A 171 -8.61 -8.76 19.83
CA PRO A 171 -9.56 -9.35 20.75
C PRO A 171 -9.43 -10.87 20.73
N TYR A 172 -9.52 -11.48 21.90
CA TYR A 172 -9.56 -12.93 22.01
C TYR A 172 -10.95 -13.42 21.59
N ALA A 173 -11.00 -14.30 20.60
CA ALA A 173 -12.24 -14.93 20.16
C ALA A 173 -12.37 -16.32 20.82
N TYR A 174 -13.33 -16.47 21.72
CA TYR A 174 -13.66 -17.76 22.30
C TYR A 174 -14.40 -18.65 21.30
N PRO A 175 -14.23 -19.99 21.38
CA PRO A 175 -15.12 -20.92 20.70
C PRO A 175 -16.55 -20.75 21.23
N GLU A 176 -17.51 -20.55 20.33
CA GLU A 176 -18.90 -20.34 20.68
C GLU A 176 -19.76 -21.53 20.20
N ASP A 177 -20.80 -21.87 20.96
CA ASP A 177 -21.79 -22.84 20.51
C ASP A 177 -22.73 -22.27 19.42
N ALA A 178 -23.48 -23.13 18.76
CA ALA A 178 -24.32 -22.73 17.64
C ALA A 178 -25.43 -21.73 18.04
N ALA A 179 -25.95 -21.80 19.28
CA ALA A 179 -26.99 -20.89 19.74
C ALA A 179 -26.43 -19.49 20.01
N THR A 180 -25.25 -19.41 20.60
CA THR A 180 -24.52 -18.16 20.81
C THR A 180 -24.17 -17.49 19.48
N LEU A 181 -23.67 -18.27 18.51
CA LEU A 181 -23.36 -17.75 17.17
C LEU A 181 -24.61 -17.21 16.44
N GLU A 182 -25.78 -17.85 16.60
CA GLU A 182 -27.03 -17.33 16.04
C GLU A 182 -27.46 -16.02 16.74
N THR A 183 -27.26 -15.93 18.06
CA THR A 183 -27.53 -14.70 18.81
C THR A 183 -26.62 -13.55 18.34
N ILE A 184 -25.32 -13.81 18.17
CA ILE A 184 -24.36 -12.85 17.63
C ILE A 184 -24.79 -12.41 16.22
N ARG A 185 -25.10 -13.35 15.34
CA ARG A 185 -25.56 -13.10 13.98
C ARG A 185 -26.78 -12.17 13.96
N SER A 186 -27.71 -12.38 14.85
CA SER A 186 -28.95 -11.62 14.94
C SER A 186 -28.77 -10.19 15.47
N ALA A 187 -27.63 -9.90 16.12
CA ALA A 187 -27.28 -8.57 16.60
C ALA A 187 -26.84 -7.60 15.47
N PHE A 188 -26.48 -8.11 14.30
CA PHE A 188 -26.16 -7.28 13.15
C PHE A 188 -27.42 -6.72 12.52
N ALA A 189 -27.69 -5.43 12.72
CA ALA A 189 -28.82 -4.73 12.10
C ALA A 189 -28.60 -4.49 10.59
N ASP A 190 -27.33 -4.22 10.19
CA ASP A 190 -26.96 -4.06 8.78
C ASP A 190 -26.79 -5.41 8.09
N PRO A 191 -27.54 -5.69 7.00
CA PRO A 191 -27.42 -6.94 6.24
C PRO A 191 -26.03 -7.15 5.64
N ALA A 192 -25.34 -6.11 5.18
CA ALA A 192 -24.02 -6.22 4.56
C ALA A 192 -22.95 -6.59 5.60
N ALA A 193 -22.98 -5.98 6.78
CA ALA A 193 -22.10 -6.34 7.89
C ALA A 193 -22.35 -7.78 8.38
N ARG A 194 -23.62 -8.22 8.38
CA ARG A 194 -23.99 -9.62 8.71
C ARG A 194 -23.41 -10.61 7.70
N GLU A 195 -23.55 -10.34 6.41
CA GLU A 195 -23.02 -11.21 5.34
C GLU A 195 -21.48 -11.31 5.43
N LEU A 196 -20.80 -10.18 5.69
CA LEU A 196 -19.36 -10.13 5.93
C LEU A 196 -18.96 -11.01 7.13
N TYR A 197 -19.66 -10.86 8.27
CA TYR A 197 -19.45 -11.69 9.46
C TYR A 197 -19.59 -13.18 9.15
N GLU A 198 -20.68 -13.59 8.48
CA GLU A 198 -20.92 -14.98 8.09
C GLU A 198 -19.79 -15.52 7.19
N GLY A 199 -19.34 -14.73 6.23
CA GLY A 199 -18.21 -15.08 5.35
C GLY A 199 -16.90 -15.26 6.11
N LEU A 200 -16.59 -14.39 7.07
CA LEU A 200 -15.40 -14.48 7.91
C LEU A 200 -15.45 -15.68 8.87
N GLU A 201 -16.61 -15.93 9.50
CA GLU A 201 -16.81 -17.10 10.36
C GLU A 201 -16.71 -18.42 9.58
N GLY A 202 -17.24 -18.46 8.36
CA GLY A 202 -17.08 -19.61 7.45
C GLY A 202 -15.61 -19.89 7.16
N ARG A 203 -14.81 -18.86 6.88
CA ARG A 203 -13.36 -18.99 6.66
C ARG A 203 -12.62 -19.43 7.94
N ARG A 204 -13.00 -18.89 9.10
CA ARG A 204 -12.42 -19.29 10.39
C ARG A 204 -12.60 -20.79 10.63
N ARG A 205 -13.79 -21.32 10.43
CA ARG A 205 -14.10 -22.75 10.60
C ARG A 205 -13.29 -23.64 9.66
N THR A 206 -13.05 -23.22 8.43
CA THR A 206 -12.23 -24.01 7.48
C THR A 206 -10.74 -23.95 7.79
N ARG A 207 -10.28 -22.98 8.57
CA ARG A 207 -8.87 -22.81 8.98
C ARG A 207 -8.52 -23.42 10.33
N THR A 208 -9.49 -23.80 11.15
CA THR A 208 -9.27 -24.37 12.50
C THR A 208 -8.51 -25.70 12.54
N GLY A 209 -7.92 -26.16 11.44
CA GLY A 209 -6.96 -27.28 11.39
C GLY A 209 -5.54 -26.88 10.98
N ARG A 210 -5.25 -25.58 10.76
CA ARG A 210 -3.88 -25.12 10.42
C ARG A 210 -3.37 -24.19 11.50
N PRO A 211 -2.22 -24.48 12.14
CA PRO A 211 -1.59 -23.56 13.09
C PRO A 211 -1.30 -22.22 12.37
N TYR A 212 -1.54 -21.12 13.08
CA TYR A 212 -1.19 -19.79 12.59
C TYR A 212 0.34 -19.74 12.43
N PRO A 213 0.88 -19.31 11.27
CA PRO A 213 2.33 -19.11 11.16
C PRO A 213 2.72 -18.01 12.15
N GLY A 214 3.50 -18.33 13.16
CA GLY A 214 3.97 -17.37 14.16
C GLY A 214 3.52 -17.61 15.61
N THR A 215 2.69 -18.59 15.92
CA THR A 215 2.51 -19.05 17.30
C THR A 215 3.69 -19.93 17.70
N HIS A 216 4.80 -19.30 18.07
CA HIS A 216 5.77 -19.97 18.94
C HIS A 216 5.12 -20.06 20.33
N GLU A 217 4.97 -21.27 20.83
CA GLU A 217 4.62 -21.55 22.22
C GLU A 217 5.60 -20.78 23.12
N PHE A 218 5.05 -19.98 24.02
CA PHE A 218 5.79 -19.42 25.15
C PHE A 218 5.78 -20.45 26.28
#